data_dff15ed7088c54b341cdb102f6a18d8b
#
_entry.id   dff15ed7088c54b341cdb102f6a18d8b
#
_cell.length_a   1.000
_cell.length_b   1.000
_cell.length_c   1.000
_cell.angle_alpha   90.00
_cell.angle_beta   90.00
_cell.angle_gamma   90.00
#
_symmetry.space_group_name_H-M   'P 1'
#
loop_
_entity.id
_entity.type
_entity.pdbx_description
1 polymer ?
#
loop_
_entity_poly.entity_id
_entity_poly.type
_entity_poly.pdbx_seq_one_letter_code
_entity_poly.pdbx_strand_id
1 'polypeptide(L)'
;YKDGKKHGLWTTYYSNQQIKDIGTYENGVYNGKWTFYYENGEKEKEGTLRDGNAHDKWVFYNEKGKKTQEGSFNEGLKNGKWIAYFEDGKLTEGEYKDGKKDGTWTSWWDYDKTRKEMQGSYKSGKMVDKWYFYNNKGNLKEIRYFSPVF
;
A
#
# COMPACT_ATOMS: atom_id res chain seq x y z
N TYR A 1 15.36 13.27 -24.46
CA TYR A 1 16.70 13.06 -23.94
C TYR A 1 17.39 14.40 -23.66
N LYS A 2 18.19 14.41 -22.60
CA LYS A 2 19.09 15.51 -22.29
C LYS A 2 20.46 14.87 -21.93
N ASP A 3 21.52 15.33 -22.56
CA ASP A 3 22.90 14.81 -22.40
C ASP A 3 22.97 13.27 -22.47
N GLY A 4 22.25 12.68 -23.45
CA GLY A 4 22.17 11.23 -23.69
C GLY A 4 21.34 10.44 -22.67
N LYS A 5 20.71 11.09 -21.68
CA LYS A 5 19.89 10.46 -20.63
C LYS A 5 18.41 10.77 -20.85
N LYS A 6 17.53 9.85 -20.43
CA LYS A 6 16.08 10.11 -20.40
C LYS A 6 15.80 11.34 -19.54
N HIS A 7 14.98 12.26 -20.03
CA HIS A 7 14.61 13.48 -19.34
C HIS A 7 13.21 13.93 -19.79
N GLY A 8 12.41 14.49 -18.86
CA GLY A 8 11.06 14.94 -19.14
C GLY A 8 10.04 13.80 -19.10
N LEU A 9 8.83 14.05 -19.64
CA LEU A 9 7.71 13.12 -19.66
C LEU A 9 7.98 11.95 -20.62
N TRP A 10 7.73 10.74 -20.15
CA TRP A 10 7.89 9.50 -20.91
C TRP A 10 6.64 8.65 -20.77
N THR A 11 6.26 8.00 -21.88
CA THR A 11 5.20 7.01 -21.93
C THR A 11 5.74 5.74 -22.57
N THR A 12 5.53 4.59 -21.96
CA THR A 12 5.82 3.29 -22.55
C THR A 12 4.53 2.53 -22.81
N TYR A 13 4.59 1.56 -23.72
CA TYR A 13 3.41 0.83 -24.19
C TYR A 13 3.66 -0.67 -24.13
N TYR A 14 2.59 -1.41 -23.86
CA TYR A 14 2.52 -2.85 -24.05
C TYR A 14 2.50 -3.20 -25.57
N SER A 15 2.70 -4.46 -25.90
CA SER A 15 2.61 -4.96 -27.29
C SER A 15 1.24 -4.77 -27.93
N ASN A 16 0.16 -4.72 -27.12
CA ASN A 16 -1.20 -4.44 -27.55
C ASN A 16 -1.49 -2.92 -27.72
N GLN A 17 -0.48 -2.05 -27.66
CA GLN A 17 -0.53 -0.60 -27.79
C GLN A 17 -1.21 0.14 -26.60
N GLN A 18 -1.60 -0.57 -25.56
CA GLN A 18 -2.04 0.05 -24.32
C GLN A 18 -0.85 0.68 -23.58
N ILE A 19 -1.09 1.80 -22.89
CA ILE A 19 -0.08 2.42 -22.05
C ILE A 19 0.33 1.44 -20.95
N LYS A 20 1.64 1.24 -20.79
CA LYS A 20 2.22 0.46 -19.71
C LYS A 20 2.57 1.30 -18.50
N ASP A 21 3.24 2.42 -18.74
CA ASP A 21 3.57 3.40 -17.72
C ASP A 21 3.73 4.80 -18.31
N ILE A 22 3.51 5.80 -17.45
CA ILE A 22 3.71 7.20 -17.78
C ILE A 22 4.26 7.94 -16.57
N GLY A 23 5.28 8.76 -16.79
CA GLY A 23 5.88 9.58 -15.74
C GLY A 23 7.10 10.34 -16.22
N THR A 24 7.80 10.94 -15.29
CA THR A 24 8.91 11.84 -15.59
C THR A 24 10.25 11.21 -15.25
N TYR A 25 11.20 11.35 -16.15
CA TYR A 25 12.62 11.08 -15.89
C TYR A 25 13.37 12.39 -15.66
N GLU A 26 14.30 12.36 -14.73
CA GLU A 26 15.31 13.38 -14.53
C GLU A 26 16.71 12.73 -14.56
N ASN A 27 17.55 13.15 -15.50
CA ASN A 27 18.91 12.62 -15.69
C ASN A 27 18.98 11.08 -15.78
N GLY A 28 17.98 10.46 -16.40
CA GLY A 28 17.91 9.01 -16.58
C GLY A 28 17.28 8.23 -15.44
N VAL A 29 16.87 8.90 -14.36
CA VAL A 29 16.27 8.29 -13.18
C VAL A 29 14.78 8.65 -13.10
N TYR A 30 13.95 7.72 -12.61
CA TYR A 30 12.54 7.96 -12.34
C TYR A 30 12.38 9.06 -11.29
N ASN A 31 11.60 10.09 -11.61
CA ASN A 31 11.34 11.19 -10.69
C ASN A 31 9.92 11.75 -10.89
N GLY A 32 9.31 12.30 -9.83
CA GLY A 32 7.98 12.88 -9.89
C GLY A 32 6.85 11.83 -9.91
N LYS A 33 5.67 12.24 -10.40
CA LYS A 33 4.49 11.36 -10.45
C LYS A 33 4.64 10.31 -11.53
N TRP A 34 4.28 9.07 -11.17
CA TRP A 34 4.24 7.91 -12.05
C TRP A 34 2.91 7.18 -11.93
N THR A 35 2.40 6.72 -13.08
CA THR A 35 1.24 5.84 -13.17
C THR A 35 1.61 4.63 -13.99
N PHE A 36 1.32 3.44 -13.47
CA PHE A 36 1.53 2.15 -14.10
C PHE A 36 0.17 1.53 -14.40
N TYR A 37 0.06 0.81 -15.51
CA TYR A 37 -1.19 0.22 -15.97
C TYR A 37 -1.02 -1.27 -16.22
N TYR A 38 -2.10 -2.02 -16.07
CA TYR A 38 -2.25 -3.39 -16.55
C TYR A 38 -2.42 -3.42 -18.07
N GLU A 39 -2.22 -4.57 -18.71
CA GLU A 39 -2.42 -4.74 -20.15
C GLU A 39 -3.87 -4.48 -20.61
N ASN A 40 -4.86 -4.57 -19.71
CA ASN A 40 -6.27 -4.25 -19.99
C ASN A 40 -6.57 -2.74 -19.95
N GLY A 41 -5.57 -1.89 -19.65
CA GLY A 41 -5.71 -0.44 -19.58
C GLY A 41 -6.12 0.11 -18.22
N GLU A 42 -6.49 -0.74 -17.25
CA GLU A 42 -6.77 -0.31 -15.87
C GLU A 42 -5.48 0.07 -15.15
N LYS A 43 -5.55 1.03 -14.23
CA LYS A 43 -4.40 1.38 -13.40
C LYS A 43 -3.98 0.21 -12.52
N GLU A 44 -2.68 -0.06 -12.46
CA GLU A 44 -2.07 -0.99 -11.51
C GLU A 44 -1.67 -0.27 -10.22
N LYS A 45 -0.98 0.84 -10.34
CA LYS A 45 -0.51 1.66 -9.22
C LYS A 45 -0.15 3.07 -9.67
N GLU A 46 -0.20 4.00 -8.73
CA GLU A 46 0.24 5.38 -8.95
C GLU A 46 0.84 5.98 -7.68
N GLY A 47 1.81 6.86 -7.86
CA GLY A 47 2.48 7.54 -6.76
C GLY A 47 3.64 8.40 -7.23
N THR A 48 4.46 8.81 -6.27
CA THR A 48 5.64 9.65 -6.52
C THR A 48 6.91 8.82 -6.40
N LEU A 49 7.82 9.00 -7.34
CA LEU A 49 9.19 8.49 -7.28
C LEU A 49 10.15 9.65 -7.06
N ARG A 50 11.15 9.44 -6.22
CA ARG A 50 12.26 10.35 -6.01
C ARG A 50 13.56 9.55 -6.10
N ASP A 51 14.44 9.94 -7.01
CA ASP A 51 15.68 9.22 -7.29
C ASP A 51 15.50 7.72 -7.51
N GLY A 52 14.40 7.34 -8.19
CA GLY A 52 14.03 5.95 -8.47
C GLY A 52 13.31 5.22 -7.33
N ASN A 53 13.21 5.79 -6.14
CA ASN A 53 12.55 5.17 -4.99
C ASN A 53 11.13 5.70 -4.79
N ALA A 54 10.22 4.81 -4.36
CA ALA A 54 8.88 5.22 -3.98
C ALA A 54 8.92 6.18 -2.78
N HIS A 55 8.19 7.27 -2.90
CA HIS A 55 8.10 8.34 -1.90
C HIS A 55 6.67 8.86 -1.81
N ASP A 56 6.29 9.39 -0.64
CA ASP A 56 4.96 9.93 -0.39
C ASP A 56 3.83 8.91 -0.66
N LYS A 57 2.62 9.39 -0.97
CA LYS A 57 1.42 8.57 -1.12
C LYS A 57 1.45 7.73 -2.41
N TRP A 58 1.14 6.45 -2.25
CA TRP A 58 0.89 5.48 -3.32
C TRP A 58 -0.46 4.83 -3.17
N VAL A 59 -1.08 4.53 -4.31
CA VAL A 59 -2.34 3.79 -4.41
C VAL A 59 -2.15 2.62 -5.37
N PHE A 60 -2.66 1.46 -5.00
CA PHE A 60 -2.58 0.22 -5.78
C PHE A 60 -3.99 -0.27 -6.09
N TYR A 61 -4.17 -0.83 -7.27
CA TYR A 61 -5.45 -1.32 -7.78
C TYR A 61 -5.30 -2.74 -8.31
N ASN A 62 -6.41 -3.47 -8.41
CA ASN A 62 -6.45 -4.74 -9.13
C ASN A 62 -6.87 -4.52 -10.60
N GLU A 63 -6.86 -5.58 -11.41
CA GLU A 63 -7.22 -5.56 -12.84
C GLU A 63 -8.68 -5.14 -13.11
N LYS A 64 -9.53 -5.07 -12.08
CA LYS A 64 -10.92 -4.57 -12.12
C LYS A 64 -11.02 -3.08 -11.75
N GLY A 65 -9.89 -2.39 -11.57
CA GLY A 65 -9.82 -0.98 -11.18
C GLY A 65 -10.18 -0.69 -9.71
N LYS A 66 -10.32 -1.73 -8.87
CA LYS A 66 -10.62 -1.56 -7.44
C LYS A 66 -9.33 -1.38 -6.65
N LYS A 67 -9.33 -0.44 -5.71
CA LYS A 67 -8.21 -0.27 -4.77
C LYS A 67 -7.95 -1.55 -4.00
N THR A 68 -6.68 -1.92 -3.87
CA THR A 68 -6.22 -3.03 -3.04
C THR A 68 -5.44 -2.56 -1.83
N GLN A 69 -4.69 -1.47 -1.94
CA GLN A 69 -4.00 -0.85 -0.81
C GLN A 69 -3.63 0.61 -1.10
N GLU A 70 -3.44 1.36 -0.05
CA GLU A 70 -2.88 2.72 -0.12
C GLU A 70 -2.09 3.06 1.14
N GLY A 71 -1.10 3.92 0.98
CA GLY A 71 -0.26 4.39 2.07
C GLY A 71 0.95 5.17 1.55
N SER A 72 1.85 5.50 2.45
CA SER A 72 3.03 6.28 2.11
C SER A 72 4.31 5.44 2.13
N PHE A 73 5.23 5.80 1.26
CA PHE A 73 6.60 5.32 1.26
C PHE A 73 7.55 6.44 1.69
N ASN A 74 8.65 6.05 2.29
CA ASN A 74 9.83 6.87 2.46
C ASN A 74 11.04 6.08 1.96
N GLU A 75 11.72 6.62 0.93
CA GLU A 75 12.89 5.99 0.30
C GLU A 75 12.68 4.50 -0.05
N GLY A 76 11.52 4.17 -0.62
CA GLY A 76 11.16 2.81 -1.05
C GLY A 76 10.63 1.89 0.05
N LEU A 77 10.61 2.31 1.31
CA LEU A 77 10.06 1.55 2.42
C LEU A 77 8.68 2.07 2.83
N LYS A 78 7.74 1.17 3.11
CA LYS A 78 6.43 1.55 3.68
C LYS A 78 6.64 2.29 4.99
N ASN A 79 6.01 3.47 5.13
CA ASN A 79 6.12 4.31 6.31
C ASN A 79 4.81 5.05 6.57
N GLY A 80 4.42 5.19 7.85
CA GLY A 80 3.17 5.81 8.23
C GLY A 80 1.95 4.92 7.98
N LYS A 81 0.77 5.53 7.88
CA LYS A 81 -0.51 4.83 7.78
C LYS A 81 -0.68 4.11 6.44
N TRP A 82 -1.12 2.84 6.52
CA TRP A 82 -1.48 2.00 5.39
C TRP A 82 -2.85 1.39 5.58
N ILE A 83 -3.57 1.25 4.48
CA ILE A 83 -4.87 0.58 4.42
C ILE A 83 -4.79 -0.48 3.32
N ALA A 84 -5.23 -1.70 3.61
CA ALA A 84 -5.42 -2.76 2.63
C ALA A 84 -6.91 -3.11 2.56
N TYR A 85 -7.42 -3.26 1.33
CA TYR A 85 -8.81 -3.55 1.00
C TYR A 85 -8.90 -4.96 0.40
N PHE A 86 -9.85 -5.75 0.85
CA PHE A 86 -10.05 -7.13 0.39
C PHE A 86 -11.35 -7.25 -0.41
N GLU A 87 -11.39 -8.17 -1.37
CA GLU A 87 -12.56 -8.35 -2.26
C GLU A 87 -13.83 -8.76 -1.49
N ASP A 88 -13.70 -9.41 -0.33
CA ASP A 88 -14.81 -9.81 0.54
C ASP A 88 -15.43 -8.66 1.36
N GLY A 89 -14.99 -7.42 1.12
CA GLY A 89 -15.48 -6.22 1.80
C GLY A 89 -14.76 -5.87 3.08
N LYS A 90 -13.78 -6.67 3.49
CA LYS A 90 -12.94 -6.39 4.65
C LYS A 90 -11.87 -5.35 4.35
N LEU A 91 -11.37 -4.71 5.38
CA LEU A 91 -10.15 -3.90 5.31
C LEU A 91 -9.27 -4.09 6.54
N THR A 92 -8.00 -3.80 6.37
CA THR A 92 -7.03 -3.75 7.47
C THR A 92 -6.26 -2.44 7.40
N GLU A 93 -6.02 -1.83 8.56
CA GLU A 93 -5.25 -0.58 8.64
C GLU A 93 -4.31 -0.56 9.83
N GLY A 94 -3.24 0.18 9.70
CA GLY A 94 -2.25 0.39 10.75
C GLY A 94 -1.05 1.15 10.22
N GLU A 95 0.00 1.19 11.00
CA GLU A 95 1.21 1.93 10.65
C GLU A 95 2.36 1.00 10.31
N TYR A 96 3.18 1.45 9.36
CA TYR A 96 4.49 0.91 9.08
C TYR A 96 5.57 1.87 9.55
N LYS A 97 6.63 1.33 10.07
CA LYS A 97 7.87 2.02 10.35
C LYS A 97 9.01 1.26 9.67
N ASP A 98 9.73 1.93 8.78
CA ASP A 98 10.86 1.35 8.04
C ASP A 98 10.51 -0.01 7.39
N GLY A 99 9.37 -0.09 6.73
CA GLY A 99 8.87 -1.26 6.01
C GLY A 99 8.27 -2.37 6.88
N LYS A 100 8.22 -2.21 8.21
CA LYS A 100 7.66 -3.20 9.14
C LYS A 100 6.41 -2.66 9.83
N LYS A 101 5.43 -3.53 10.07
CA LYS A 101 4.26 -3.18 10.88
C LYS A 101 4.70 -2.76 12.28
N ASP A 102 4.24 -1.61 12.76
CA ASP A 102 4.51 -1.07 14.09
C ASP A 102 3.27 -0.35 14.63
N GLY A 103 3.05 -0.39 15.95
CA GLY A 103 1.87 0.23 16.56
C GLY A 103 0.57 -0.55 16.38
N THR A 104 -0.55 0.11 16.57
CA THR A 104 -1.89 -0.51 16.53
C THR A 104 -2.31 -0.85 15.11
N TRP A 105 -2.78 -2.08 14.93
CA TRP A 105 -3.40 -2.58 13.70
C TRP A 105 -4.81 -3.04 13.96
N THR A 106 -5.71 -2.68 13.06
CA THR A 106 -7.13 -3.05 13.14
C THR A 106 -7.57 -3.64 11.80
N SER A 107 -8.23 -4.80 11.85
CA SER A 107 -8.98 -5.36 10.73
C SER A 107 -10.46 -5.19 10.99
N TRP A 108 -11.21 -4.94 9.92
CA TRP A 108 -12.62 -4.65 9.93
C TRP A 108 -13.37 -5.62 9.03
N TRP A 109 -14.56 -6.04 9.45
CA TRP A 109 -15.44 -6.88 8.63
C TRP A 109 -16.07 -6.14 7.45
N ASP A 110 -16.01 -4.81 7.46
CA ASP A 110 -16.63 -3.96 6.44
C ASP A 110 -15.80 -2.68 6.19
N TYR A 111 -15.96 -2.12 4.97
CA TYR A 111 -15.27 -0.90 4.57
C TYR A 111 -15.72 0.34 5.36
N ASP A 112 -16.94 0.33 5.92
CA ASP A 112 -17.48 1.44 6.71
C ASP A 112 -16.88 1.50 8.12
N LYS A 113 -16.05 0.50 8.49
CA LYS A 113 -15.39 0.39 9.79
C LYS A 113 -16.36 0.37 10.97
N THR A 114 -17.50 -0.29 10.79
CA THR A 114 -18.53 -0.40 11.82
C THR A 114 -18.29 -1.59 12.74
N ARG A 115 -17.70 -2.68 12.21
CA ARG A 115 -17.47 -3.94 12.93
C ARG A 115 -16.02 -4.37 12.83
N LYS A 116 -15.31 -4.34 13.96
CA LYS A 116 -13.95 -4.88 14.03
C LYS A 116 -13.95 -6.39 13.82
N GLU A 117 -12.91 -6.90 13.13
CA GLU A 117 -12.57 -8.30 13.06
C GLU A 117 -11.50 -8.64 14.09
N MET A 118 -10.44 -7.84 14.13
CA MET A 118 -9.39 -7.98 15.15
C MET A 118 -8.66 -6.65 15.37
N GLN A 119 -8.05 -6.51 16.55
CA GLN A 119 -7.22 -5.35 16.88
C GLN A 119 -6.12 -5.75 17.85
N GLY A 120 -4.94 -5.22 17.64
CA GLY A 120 -3.79 -5.42 18.54
C GLY A 120 -2.59 -4.60 18.09
N SER A 121 -1.44 -4.90 18.66
CA SER A 121 -0.22 -4.15 18.38
C SER A 121 0.84 -5.01 17.70
N TYR A 122 1.55 -4.39 16.77
CA TYR A 122 2.80 -4.91 16.20
C TYR A 122 3.99 -4.12 16.75
N LYS A 123 5.09 -4.82 16.91
CA LYS A 123 6.41 -4.23 17.13
C LYS A 123 7.40 -4.85 16.16
N SER A 124 7.97 -4.02 15.28
CA SER A 124 8.94 -4.45 14.27
C SER A 124 8.45 -5.66 13.43
N GLY A 125 7.15 -5.67 13.07
CA GLY A 125 6.52 -6.70 12.24
C GLY A 125 6.01 -7.94 12.99
N LYS A 126 6.17 -8.02 14.31
CA LYS A 126 5.67 -9.12 15.13
C LYS A 126 4.48 -8.69 15.98
N MET A 127 3.50 -9.57 16.12
CA MET A 127 2.36 -9.36 17.04
C MET A 127 2.88 -9.37 18.48
N VAL A 128 2.47 -8.40 19.28
CA VAL A 128 2.85 -8.26 20.68
C VAL A 128 1.63 -7.97 21.55
N ASP A 129 1.75 -8.18 22.86
CA ASP A 129 0.75 -7.86 23.85
C ASP A 129 -0.60 -8.56 23.62
N LYS A 130 -1.70 -7.87 23.91
CA LYS A 130 -3.05 -8.38 23.76
C LYS A 130 -3.58 -8.14 22.38
N TRP A 131 -4.19 -9.18 21.79
CA TRP A 131 -4.98 -9.09 20.57
C TRP A 131 -6.41 -9.48 20.83
N TYR A 132 -7.33 -8.67 20.34
CA TYR A 132 -8.77 -8.82 20.48
C TYR A 132 -9.36 -9.31 19.16
N PHE A 133 -10.14 -10.38 19.20
CA PHE A 133 -10.81 -10.96 18.05
C PHE A 133 -12.32 -10.88 18.24
N TYR A 134 -13.03 -10.44 17.22
CA TYR A 134 -14.47 -10.21 17.24
C TYR A 134 -15.17 -11.06 16.19
N ASN A 135 -16.39 -11.48 16.43
CA ASN A 135 -17.21 -12.12 15.43
C ASN A 135 -17.80 -11.10 14.43
N ASN A 136 -18.47 -11.58 13.40
CA ASN A 136 -19.06 -10.74 12.35
C ASN A 136 -20.25 -9.86 12.83
N LYS A 137 -20.71 -10.05 14.06
CA LYS A 137 -21.70 -9.19 14.73
C LYS A 137 -21.05 -8.09 15.58
N GLY A 138 -19.72 -8.06 15.65
CA GLY A 138 -18.94 -7.10 16.44
C GLY A 138 -18.76 -7.47 17.92
N ASN A 139 -19.18 -8.67 18.34
CA ASN A 139 -19.00 -9.13 19.72
C ASN A 139 -17.61 -9.73 19.91
N LEU A 140 -16.99 -9.41 21.06
CA LEU A 140 -15.70 -10.00 21.43
C LEU A 140 -15.83 -11.52 21.53
N LYS A 141 -14.96 -12.24 20.80
CA LYS A 141 -14.91 -13.71 20.73
C LYS A 141 -13.76 -14.28 21.53
N GLU A 142 -12.59 -13.64 21.44
CA GLU A 142 -11.33 -14.19 21.97
C GLU A 142 -10.34 -13.07 22.27
N ILE A 143 -9.49 -13.29 23.29
CA ILE A 143 -8.30 -12.49 23.55
C ILE A 143 -7.10 -13.42 23.50
N ARG A 144 -6.08 -13.08 22.71
CA ARG A 144 -4.80 -13.79 22.66
C ARG A 144 -3.68 -12.89 23.17
N TYR A 145 -2.70 -13.50 23.78
CA TYR A 145 -1.52 -12.84 24.33
C TYR A 145 -0.29 -13.27 23.52
N PHE A 146 0.48 -12.31 23.08
CA PHE A 146 1.73 -12.53 22.36
C PHE A 146 2.89 -12.01 23.19
N SER A 147 4.03 -12.71 23.13
CA SER A 147 5.21 -12.31 23.88
C SER A 147 5.70 -10.94 23.44
N PRO A 148 6.08 -10.06 24.39
CA PRO A 148 6.74 -8.82 24.03
C PRO A 148 8.06 -9.10 23.31
N VAL A 149 8.40 -8.23 22.33
CA VAL A 149 9.71 -8.27 21.66
C VAL A 149 10.64 -7.36 22.45
N PHE A 150 11.59 -7.99 23.13
CA PHE A 150 12.65 -7.28 23.84
C PHE A 150 13.75 -6.82 22.89
#